data_2c2b76fc260423b6a84bf5bb46afd362
#
_entry.id   2c2b76fc260423b6a84bf5bb46afd362
#
_cell.length_a   1.000
_cell.length_b   1.000
_cell.length_c   1.000
_cell.angle_alpha   90.00
_cell.angle_beta   90.00
_cell.angle_gamma   90.00
#
_symmetry.space_group_name_H-M   'P 1'
#
loop_
_entity.id
_entity.type
_entity.pdbx_description
1 polymer ?
#
loop_
_entity_poly.entity_id
_entity_poly.type
_entity_poly.pdbx_seq_one_letter_code
_entity_poly.pdbx_strand_id
1 'polypeptide(L)'
;YEEDAEDDELASDDQEDNVQETDEQEEEIPEEDDVVDEELEDEDPAEPVTPVEPVGPDTPADDMEVIRQEVVVPVVEDLPRIDNREELSRYEFPSLDLLHDYTGQQHAVSQAELDKNNMVIRTTLKNYKIEVEKVTAVVGPTVTLYKIVLAPGMKVASIESVHREIAMALEVGGVRVVTLPGCVGIEVPNSTPSIVPLKSMLNDDSFRNSTAELPIAIGYSTLAQKVKTFDLTDAPHLLVAGATKQGKSVGLNVIISSLLYSKHPSELKFVFIDPKTVEFTPYNPLLKHYLAVLPTAADEEDEKRKAIVKKAKDAEQVLSSLCIEMDERYELLAKGGVNDFKLYNEKYKDRYLLPTEGHKYLPYLVVVIDEYADLTMAGGAGPEAR
;
A
#
# COMPACT_ATOMS: atom_id res chain seq x y z
N TYR A 1 23.97 -34.31 -53.92
CA TYR A 1 23.84 -33.13 -54.79
C TYR A 1 23.99 -31.95 -53.87
N GLU A 2 25.16 -31.44 -53.54
CA GLU A 2 26.12 -30.67 -54.36
C GLU A 2 25.55 -29.31 -54.71
N GLU A 3 26.29 -28.32 -54.13
CA GLU A 3 26.70 -27.03 -54.72
C GLU A 3 25.68 -25.91 -54.53
N ASP A 4 25.99 -24.70 -54.14
CA ASP A 4 27.25 -23.93 -54.18
C ASP A 4 27.29 -22.86 -53.10
N ALA A 5 28.50 -22.53 -52.67
CA ALA A 5 28.87 -21.37 -51.90
C ALA A 5 28.97 -20.15 -52.84
N GLU A 6 28.57 -18.97 -52.38
CA GLU A 6 29.16 -17.69 -52.83
C GLU A 6 29.38 -16.75 -51.65
N ASP A 7 30.65 -16.45 -51.45
CA ASP A 7 31.20 -15.37 -50.67
C ASP A 7 30.77 -14.01 -51.26
N ASP A 8 30.42 -13.07 -50.44
CA ASP A 8 30.59 -11.63 -50.73
C ASP A 8 31.02 -10.88 -49.45
N GLU A 9 32.31 -10.66 -49.39
CA GLU A 9 32.93 -9.57 -48.66
C GLU A 9 32.47 -8.25 -49.29
N LEU A 10 32.12 -7.24 -48.46
CA LEU A 10 32.57 -5.88 -48.68
C LEU A 10 32.13 -4.88 -47.60
N ALA A 11 33.14 -4.24 -47.08
CA ALA A 11 33.25 -2.82 -46.72
C ALA A 11 32.65 -2.33 -45.38
N SER A 12 33.61 -2.15 -44.49
CA SER A 12 33.65 -1.16 -43.43
C SER A 12 33.30 0.24 -43.93
N ASP A 13 32.38 0.91 -43.29
CA ASP A 13 32.27 2.38 -43.30
C ASP A 13 32.25 2.88 -41.88
N ASP A 14 33.39 3.40 -41.47
CA ASP A 14 33.60 4.20 -40.29
C ASP A 14 32.88 5.55 -40.46
N GLN A 15 31.81 5.78 -39.72
CA GLN A 15 31.28 7.13 -39.48
C GLN A 15 31.43 7.47 -38.01
N GLU A 16 32.44 8.27 -37.74
CA GLU A 16 32.63 9.03 -36.51
C GLU A 16 31.42 9.98 -36.33
N ASP A 17 30.48 9.64 -35.46
CA ASP A 17 29.47 10.60 -35.00
C ASP A 17 30.00 11.42 -33.84
N ASN A 18 30.22 12.66 -34.20
CA ASN A 18 30.60 13.81 -33.44
C ASN A 18 29.57 14.12 -32.33
N VAL A 19 29.90 13.73 -31.10
CA VAL A 19 29.10 14.10 -29.92
C VAL A 19 29.42 15.55 -29.57
N GLN A 20 28.50 16.46 -29.90
CA GLN A 20 28.51 17.81 -29.37
C GLN A 20 28.11 17.77 -27.89
N GLU A 21 29.06 18.10 -27.04
CA GLU A 21 28.82 18.51 -25.66
C GLU A 21 27.94 19.77 -25.66
N THR A 22 26.73 19.66 -25.18
CA THR A 22 25.92 20.82 -24.83
C THR A 22 26.19 21.17 -23.39
N ASP A 23 26.79 22.36 -23.20
CA ASP A 23 26.96 23.04 -21.92
C ASP A 23 25.59 23.15 -21.21
N GLU A 24 25.41 22.43 -20.12
CA GLU A 24 24.37 22.71 -19.14
C GLU A 24 24.78 23.96 -18.34
N GLN A 25 24.13 25.06 -18.64
CA GLN A 25 24.19 26.25 -17.82
C GLN A 25 23.37 26.01 -16.57
N GLU A 26 24.03 25.90 -15.43
CA GLU A 26 23.42 25.99 -14.10
C GLU A 26 22.81 27.40 -13.94
N GLU A 27 21.47 27.49 -13.94
CA GLU A 27 20.75 28.69 -13.50
C GLU A 27 20.86 28.79 -11.98
N GLU A 28 21.67 29.71 -11.49
CA GLU A 28 21.69 30.12 -10.09
C GLU A 28 20.34 30.72 -9.70
N ILE A 29 19.70 30.10 -8.72
CA ILE A 29 18.52 30.64 -8.03
C ILE A 29 19.02 31.72 -7.06
N PRO A 30 18.53 32.97 -7.13
CA PRO A 30 18.92 33.99 -6.16
C PRO A 30 18.39 33.69 -4.78
N GLU A 31 19.26 33.66 -3.79
CA GLU A 31 18.92 33.69 -2.37
C GLU A 31 18.27 35.04 -2.05
N GLU A 32 16.97 35.05 -1.74
CA GLU A 32 16.34 36.20 -1.10
C GLU A 32 16.51 36.07 0.44
N ASP A 33 17.54 36.71 0.94
CA ASP A 33 17.65 37.19 2.30
C ASP A 33 16.76 38.43 2.42
N ASP A 34 15.76 38.34 3.29
CA ASP A 34 15.28 39.45 4.13
C ASP A 34 14.11 38.96 4.99
N VAL A 35 14.42 38.26 6.05
CA VAL A 35 13.49 38.06 7.18
C VAL A 35 13.59 39.31 8.02
N VAL A 36 12.61 40.21 7.90
CA VAL A 36 12.42 41.32 8.82
C VAL A 36 11.79 40.76 10.09
N ASP A 37 12.58 40.71 11.17
CA ASP A 37 12.10 40.49 12.53
C ASP A 37 11.16 41.66 12.91
N GLU A 38 9.85 41.47 12.85
CA GLU A 38 8.89 42.31 13.59
C GLU A 38 8.91 41.85 15.04
N GLU A 39 9.56 42.64 15.87
CA GLU A 39 9.45 42.57 17.33
C GLU A 39 7.98 42.71 17.72
N LEU A 40 7.38 41.65 18.26
CA LEU A 40 6.12 41.68 18.96
C LEU A 40 6.34 42.41 20.27
N GLU A 41 5.84 43.63 20.36
CA GLU A 41 5.75 44.37 21.62
C GLU A 41 4.93 43.56 22.61
N ASP A 42 5.54 43.25 23.78
CA ASP A 42 4.90 42.65 24.94
C ASP A 42 3.82 43.63 25.47
N GLU A 43 2.54 43.32 25.27
CA GLU A 43 1.46 43.97 25.98
C GLU A 43 1.46 43.49 27.44
N ASP A 44 1.71 44.42 28.34
CA ASP A 44 1.63 44.27 29.81
C ASP A 44 0.23 43.71 30.22
N PRO A 45 0.17 42.80 31.20
CA PRO A 45 -1.09 42.28 31.68
C PRO A 45 -1.89 43.37 32.42
N ALA A 46 -3.12 43.60 31.94
CA ALA A 46 -4.07 44.51 32.51
C ALA A 46 -4.24 44.32 34.04
N GLU A 47 -4.11 45.40 34.79
CA GLU A 47 -4.36 45.46 36.23
C GLU A 47 -5.81 45.02 36.57
N PRO A 48 -6.04 44.38 37.73
CA PRO A 48 -7.37 43.94 38.12
C PRO A 48 -8.26 45.14 38.46
N VAL A 49 -9.37 45.24 37.74
CA VAL A 49 -10.42 46.27 37.98
C VAL A 49 -11.04 46.01 39.35
N THR A 50 -10.89 46.97 40.26
CA THR A 50 -11.55 46.98 41.57
C THR A 50 -13.06 47.09 41.40
N PRO A 51 -13.88 46.41 42.25
CA PRO A 51 -15.34 46.50 42.15
C PRO A 51 -15.81 47.92 42.54
N VAL A 52 -16.60 48.54 41.69
CA VAL A 52 -17.28 49.81 42.00
C VAL A 52 -18.46 49.53 42.94
N GLU A 53 -18.47 50.15 44.10
CA GLU A 53 -19.60 50.10 45.03
C GLU A 53 -20.89 50.67 44.43
N PRO A 54 -22.09 50.12 44.71
CA PRO A 54 -23.34 50.60 44.17
C PRO A 54 -23.73 51.96 44.78
N VAL A 55 -23.86 52.94 43.89
CA VAL A 55 -24.46 54.24 44.22
C VAL A 55 -25.96 54.06 44.48
N GLY A 56 -26.44 54.42 45.61
CA GLY A 56 -27.83 54.32 46.04
C GLY A 56 -28.81 55.13 45.24
N PRO A 57 -30.10 54.82 45.30
CA PRO A 57 -31.13 55.36 44.44
C PRO A 57 -31.69 56.69 44.99
N ASP A 58 -31.55 57.76 44.21
CA ASP A 58 -32.45 58.90 44.32
C ASP A 58 -32.51 59.70 43.04
N THR A 59 -33.36 59.25 42.13
CA THR A 59 -34.05 60.07 41.13
C THR A 59 -35.30 59.34 40.65
N PRO A 60 -36.48 60.00 40.51
CA PRO A 60 -37.70 59.31 40.14
C PRO A 60 -37.62 58.83 38.68
N ALA A 61 -37.81 57.51 38.50
CA ALA A 61 -37.87 56.89 37.23
C ALA A 61 -39.19 57.26 36.54
N ASP A 62 -39.07 57.85 35.37
CA ASP A 62 -40.11 57.90 34.37
C ASP A 62 -40.49 56.45 33.98
N ASP A 63 -41.78 56.18 33.78
CA ASP A 63 -42.32 54.84 33.53
C ASP A 63 -41.74 54.20 32.25
N MET A 64 -40.61 53.55 32.38
CA MET A 64 -40.06 52.74 31.32
C MET A 64 -40.31 51.26 31.60
N GLU A 65 -41.28 50.67 30.93
CA GLU A 65 -41.58 49.24 30.96
C GLU A 65 -40.45 48.48 30.21
N VAL A 66 -39.51 47.91 30.93
CA VAL A 66 -38.44 47.09 30.35
C VAL A 66 -38.96 45.68 30.12
N ILE A 67 -39.44 45.40 28.89
CA ILE A 67 -39.77 44.04 28.47
C ILE A 67 -38.43 43.34 28.18
N ARG A 68 -37.96 42.50 29.09
CA ARG A 68 -36.85 41.58 28.86
C ARG A 68 -37.41 40.39 28.09
N GLN A 69 -37.25 40.36 26.78
CA GLN A 69 -37.39 39.13 26.01
C GLN A 69 -36.21 38.21 26.42
N GLU A 70 -36.52 37.07 27.03
CA GLU A 70 -35.56 35.98 27.12
C GLU A 70 -35.26 35.55 25.65
N VAL A 71 -34.07 35.84 25.22
CA VAL A 71 -33.55 35.28 23.96
C VAL A 71 -33.30 33.81 24.29
N VAL A 72 -34.27 32.94 23.97
CA VAL A 72 -34.05 31.50 23.94
C VAL A 72 -33.09 31.28 22.81
N VAL A 73 -31.78 31.21 23.10
CA VAL A 73 -30.79 30.71 22.17
C VAL A 73 -31.14 29.23 22.00
N PRO A 74 -31.54 28.77 20.81
CA PRO A 74 -31.79 27.36 20.64
C PRO A 74 -30.50 26.63 20.99
N VAL A 75 -30.56 25.72 21.96
CA VAL A 75 -29.48 24.79 22.26
C VAL A 75 -29.34 23.96 20.97
N VAL A 76 -28.29 24.20 20.22
CA VAL A 76 -27.95 23.33 19.09
C VAL A 76 -27.53 22.02 19.75
N GLU A 77 -28.45 21.05 19.75
CA GLU A 77 -28.10 19.69 20.15
C GLU A 77 -26.92 19.26 19.27
N ASP A 78 -25.83 18.87 19.87
CA ASP A 78 -24.69 18.30 19.18
C ASP A 78 -25.18 17.04 18.44
N LEU A 79 -25.42 17.16 17.16
CA LEU A 79 -25.83 16.04 16.33
C LEU A 79 -24.73 14.96 16.38
N PRO A 80 -25.07 13.68 16.52
CA PRO A 80 -24.09 12.62 16.53
C PRO A 80 -23.28 12.63 15.24
N ARG A 81 -22.04 12.14 15.29
CA ARG A 81 -21.20 11.94 14.10
C ARG A 81 -21.94 11.14 13.05
N ILE A 82 -21.68 11.43 11.77
CA ILE A 82 -22.23 10.64 10.68
C ILE A 82 -21.56 9.26 10.69
N ASP A 83 -22.34 8.21 10.81
CA ASP A 83 -21.87 6.84 10.63
C ASP A 83 -22.01 6.44 9.15
N ASN A 84 -20.89 6.37 8.45
CA ASN A 84 -20.84 5.96 7.05
C ASN A 84 -21.21 4.48 6.83
N ARG A 85 -21.38 3.69 7.90
CA ARG A 85 -21.80 2.28 7.87
C ARG A 85 -23.30 2.10 8.07
N GLU A 86 -24.05 3.17 8.36
CA GLU A 86 -25.48 3.12 8.71
C GLU A 86 -26.32 2.44 7.63
N GLU A 87 -26.06 2.74 6.35
CA GLU A 87 -26.81 2.13 5.22
C GLU A 87 -26.60 0.62 5.12
N LEU A 88 -25.47 0.10 5.57
CA LEU A 88 -25.10 -1.31 5.59
C LEU A 88 -24.86 -1.84 7.00
N SER A 89 -25.61 -1.33 7.99
CA SER A 89 -25.45 -1.66 9.41
C SER A 89 -25.59 -3.15 9.75
N ARG A 90 -26.20 -3.93 8.85
CA ARG A 90 -26.36 -5.39 8.98
C ARG A 90 -25.24 -6.18 8.28
N TYR A 91 -24.26 -5.50 7.70
CA TYR A 91 -23.16 -6.19 7.05
C TYR A 91 -22.30 -6.90 8.11
N GLU A 92 -22.05 -8.18 7.88
CA GLU A 92 -21.17 -9.01 8.71
C GLU A 92 -19.88 -9.32 7.94
N PHE A 93 -18.74 -9.09 8.59
CA PHE A 93 -17.45 -9.46 8.00
C PHE A 93 -17.33 -10.97 7.80
N PRO A 94 -16.59 -11.42 6.76
CA PRO A 94 -16.40 -12.85 6.55
C PRO A 94 -15.70 -13.49 7.76
N SER A 95 -16.21 -14.68 8.17
CA SER A 95 -15.60 -15.46 9.25
C SER A 95 -14.28 -16.10 8.76
N LEU A 96 -13.29 -16.16 9.64
CA LEU A 96 -12.03 -16.88 9.37
C LEU A 96 -12.23 -18.38 9.11
N ASP A 97 -13.40 -18.94 9.47
CA ASP A 97 -13.73 -20.35 9.23
C ASP A 97 -14.01 -20.66 7.75
N LEU A 98 -14.21 -19.63 6.93
CA LEU A 98 -14.29 -19.77 5.47
C LEU A 98 -12.94 -20.08 4.83
N LEU A 99 -11.83 -19.84 5.55
CA LEU A 99 -10.49 -20.09 5.07
C LEU A 99 -10.00 -21.48 5.42
N HIS A 100 -9.26 -22.10 4.49
CA HIS A 100 -8.69 -23.43 4.71
C HIS A 100 -7.71 -23.43 5.89
N ASP A 101 -7.77 -24.52 6.66
CA ASP A 101 -6.85 -24.80 7.75
C ASP A 101 -5.74 -25.74 7.25
N TYR A 102 -4.49 -25.29 7.36
CA TYR A 102 -3.28 -26.05 6.97
C TYR A 102 -2.46 -26.53 8.17
N THR A 103 -3.05 -26.58 9.37
CA THR A 103 -2.33 -26.91 10.62
C THR A 103 -1.61 -28.26 10.56
N GLY A 104 -2.16 -29.21 9.80
CA GLY A 104 -1.55 -30.54 9.60
C GLY A 104 -0.47 -30.64 8.51
N GLN A 105 -0.20 -29.56 7.78
CA GLN A 105 0.74 -29.53 6.65
C GLN A 105 2.02 -28.73 6.95
N GLN A 106 2.34 -28.58 8.21
CA GLN A 106 3.57 -27.91 8.63
C GLN A 106 4.74 -28.90 8.62
N HIS A 107 5.80 -28.57 7.87
CA HIS A 107 7.01 -29.37 7.80
C HIS A 107 8.09 -28.74 8.69
N ALA A 108 8.57 -29.51 9.67
CA ALA A 108 9.71 -29.09 10.47
C ALA A 108 11.01 -29.34 9.70
N VAL A 109 11.86 -28.30 9.61
CA VAL A 109 13.21 -28.47 9.07
C VAL A 109 14.01 -29.39 10.00
N SER A 110 14.58 -30.45 9.45
CA SER A 110 15.33 -31.44 10.25
C SER A 110 16.65 -30.86 10.73
N GLN A 111 17.12 -31.32 11.92
CA GLN A 111 18.45 -30.94 12.42
C GLN A 111 19.55 -31.33 11.44
N ALA A 112 19.44 -32.48 10.79
CA ALA A 112 20.38 -32.94 9.77
C ALA A 112 20.51 -31.97 8.58
N GLU A 113 19.39 -31.38 8.14
CA GLU A 113 19.39 -30.36 7.08
C GLU A 113 20.09 -29.07 7.55
N LEU A 114 19.80 -28.63 8.76
CA LEU A 114 20.45 -27.45 9.36
C LEU A 114 21.95 -27.61 9.47
N ASP A 115 22.40 -28.80 9.94
CA ASP A 115 23.82 -29.10 10.12
C ASP A 115 24.52 -29.23 8.76
N LYS A 116 23.91 -29.90 7.79
CA LYS A 116 24.40 -29.98 6.39
C LYS A 116 24.61 -28.59 5.82
N ASN A 117 23.57 -27.75 5.85
CA ASN A 117 23.63 -26.43 5.28
C ASN A 117 24.67 -25.54 5.98
N ASN A 118 24.74 -25.57 7.31
CA ASN A 118 25.75 -24.86 8.08
C ASN A 118 27.18 -25.28 7.68
N MET A 119 27.42 -26.59 7.53
CA MET A 119 28.72 -27.10 7.12
C MET A 119 29.09 -26.67 5.71
N VAL A 120 28.14 -26.73 4.76
CA VAL A 120 28.36 -26.30 3.37
C VAL A 120 28.65 -24.81 3.32
N ILE A 121 27.85 -23.95 3.99
CA ILE A 121 28.05 -22.49 4.04
C ILE A 121 29.45 -22.17 4.59
N ARG A 122 29.83 -22.76 5.73
CA ARG A 122 31.16 -22.52 6.36
C ARG A 122 32.30 -22.96 5.45
N THR A 123 32.17 -24.12 4.80
CA THR A 123 33.23 -24.64 3.91
C THR A 123 33.35 -23.74 2.67
N THR A 124 32.24 -23.34 2.06
CA THR A 124 32.24 -22.43 0.90
C THR A 124 32.90 -21.11 1.27
N LEU A 125 32.46 -20.45 2.34
CA LEU A 125 33.04 -19.18 2.78
C LEU A 125 34.54 -19.29 3.05
N LYS A 126 34.99 -20.37 3.70
CA LYS A 126 36.41 -20.65 3.96
C LYS A 126 37.23 -20.79 2.66
N ASN A 127 36.68 -21.46 1.63
CA ASN A 127 37.34 -21.61 0.33
C ASN A 127 37.59 -20.25 -0.34
N TYR A 128 36.70 -19.29 -0.11
CA TYR A 128 36.84 -17.89 -0.58
C TYR A 128 37.56 -16.98 0.41
N LYS A 129 38.26 -17.56 1.42
CA LYS A 129 39.02 -16.83 2.45
C LYS A 129 38.17 -15.88 3.29
N ILE A 130 36.88 -16.19 3.46
CA ILE A 130 35.96 -15.45 4.33
C ILE A 130 35.88 -16.19 5.66
N GLU A 131 36.43 -15.60 6.70
CA GLU A 131 36.46 -16.19 8.04
C GLU A 131 35.17 -15.87 8.80
N VAL A 132 34.56 -16.89 9.38
CA VAL A 132 33.29 -16.85 10.10
C VAL A 132 33.49 -17.20 11.56
N GLU A 133 33.14 -16.26 12.43
CA GLU A 133 33.19 -16.47 13.88
C GLU A 133 32.03 -17.35 14.37
N LYS A 134 30.79 -16.95 14.04
CA LYS A 134 29.58 -17.63 14.52
C LYS A 134 28.53 -17.74 13.41
N VAL A 135 27.80 -18.84 13.39
CA VAL A 135 26.60 -19.03 12.57
C VAL A 135 25.45 -19.41 13.50
N THR A 136 24.30 -18.76 13.31
CA THR A 136 23.05 -19.05 14.02
C THR A 136 21.94 -19.25 13.00
N ALA A 137 21.24 -20.37 13.01
CA ALA A 137 20.12 -20.63 12.14
C ALA A 137 18.79 -20.17 12.80
N VAL A 138 17.98 -19.45 12.05
CA VAL A 138 16.61 -19.07 12.41
C VAL A 138 15.69 -19.71 11.39
N VAL A 139 14.96 -20.74 11.81
CA VAL A 139 14.08 -21.52 10.94
C VAL A 139 12.78 -20.76 10.70
N GLY A 140 12.44 -20.57 9.43
CA GLY A 140 11.16 -20.04 8.98
C GLY A 140 10.35 -21.08 8.20
N PRO A 141 9.11 -20.77 7.83
CA PRO A 141 8.24 -21.72 7.13
C PRO A 141 8.73 -22.10 5.74
N THR A 142 9.28 -21.16 4.99
CA THR A 142 9.71 -21.36 3.58
C THR A 142 11.22 -21.28 3.41
N VAL A 143 11.89 -20.50 4.26
CA VAL A 143 13.34 -20.28 4.22
C VAL A 143 13.92 -20.37 5.61
N THR A 144 15.17 -20.80 5.71
CA THR A 144 15.96 -20.72 6.95
C THR A 144 16.99 -19.59 6.80
N LEU A 145 17.01 -18.67 7.77
CA LEU A 145 17.95 -17.57 7.83
C LEU A 145 19.20 -17.98 8.64
N TYR A 146 20.35 -18.07 7.98
CA TYR A 146 21.63 -18.27 8.63
C TYR A 146 22.28 -16.92 8.92
N LYS A 147 22.29 -16.51 10.20
CA LYS A 147 22.96 -15.28 10.68
C LYS A 147 24.43 -15.56 10.86
N ILE A 148 25.28 -14.89 10.13
CA ILE A 148 26.73 -15.08 10.09
C ILE A 148 27.42 -13.87 10.70
N VAL A 149 28.16 -14.10 11.78
CA VAL A 149 29.07 -13.12 12.35
C VAL A 149 30.45 -13.33 11.71
N LEU A 150 30.92 -12.29 11.01
CA LEU A 150 32.24 -12.33 10.36
C LEU A 150 33.35 -12.07 11.35
N ALA A 151 34.51 -12.65 11.10
CA ALA A 151 35.73 -12.32 11.84
C ALA A 151 36.11 -10.85 11.67
N PRO A 152 36.76 -10.22 12.66
CA PRO A 152 37.19 -8.83 12.57
C PRO A 152 38.04 -8.55 11.32
N GLY A 153 37.73 -7.46 10.63
CA GLY A 153 38.40 -7.05 9.40
C GLY A 153 37.82 -7.59 8.09
N MET A 154 36.85 -8.49 8.14
CA MET A 154 36.16 -9.00 6.95
C MET A 154 35.07 -8.03 6.48
N LYS A 155 34.95 -7.87 5.15
CA LYS A 155 33.93 -6.99 4.53
C LYS A 155 32.63 -7.74 4.25
N VAL A 156 31.48 -7.12 4.52
CA VAL A 156 30.15 -7.66 4.20
C VAL A 156 29.99 -7.98 2.70
N ALA A 157 30.49 -7.09 1.84
CA ALA A 157 30.48 -7.26 0.39
C ALA A 157 31.16 -8.56 -0.09
N SER A 158 32.06 -9.14 0.72
CA SER A 158 32.70 -10.42 0.38
C SER A 158 31.69 -11.57 0.36
N ILE A 159 30.68 -11.58 1.25
CA ILE A 159 29.61 -12.61 1.21
C ILE A 159 28.67 -12.34 0.03
N GLU A 160 28.33 -11.08 -0.22
CA GLU A 160 27.47 -10.72 -1.34
C GLU A 160 28.06 -11.17 -2.68
N SER A 161 29.39 -11.08 -2.84
CA SER A 161 30.07 -11.50 -4.07
C SER A 161 30.05 -13.01 -4.31
N VAL A 162 29.87 -13.84 -3.28
CA VAL A 162 29.92 -15.30 -3.40
C VAL A 162 28.54 -15.98 -3.16
N HIS A 163 27.46 -15.23 -3.24
CA HIS A 163 26.11 -15.78 -2.99
C HIS A 163 25.71 -16.87 -4.00
N ARG A 164 26.17 -16.77 -5.24
CA ARG A 164 25.92 -17.77 -6.30
C ARG A 164 26.63 -19.07 -6.02
N GLU A 165 27.88 -19.01 -5.58
CA GLU A 165 28.69 -20.15 -5.21
C GLU A 165 28.13 -20.88 -4.00
N ILE A 166 27.60 -20.12 -3.03
CA ILE A 166 26.89 -20.69 -1.88
C ILE A 166 25.62 -21.41 -2.36
N ALA A 167 24.84 -20.81 -3.26
CA ALA A 167 23.63 -21.44 -3.80
C ALA A 167 23.96 -22.73 -4.54
N MET A 168 25.01 -22.73 -5.38
CA MET A 168 25.48 -23.92 -6.08
C MET A 168 25.94 -25.03 -5.12
N ALA A 169 26.71 -24.68 -4.09
CA ALA A 169 27.19 -25.64 -3.11
C ALA A 169 26.07 -26.23 -2.25
N LEU A 170 24.99 -25.49 -2.01
CA LEU A 170 23.79 -25.93 -1.32
C LEU A 170 22.81 -26.69 -2.24
N GLU A 171 23.06 -26.72 -3.53
CA GLU A 171 22.19 -27.32 -4.56
C GLU A 171 20.78 -26.71 -4.60
N VAL A 172 20.68 -25.36 -4.35
CA VAL A 172 19.42 -24.62 -4.37
C VAL A 172 19.38 -23.63 -5.54
N GLY A 173 18.19 -23.24 -5.96
CA GLY A 173 18.01 -22.32 -7.08
C GLY A 173 18.55 -20.90 -6.86
N GLY A 174 18.82 -20.52 -5.60
CA GLY A 174 19.40 -19.25 -5.20
C GLY A 174 19.34 -19.05 -3.70
N VAL A 175 20.21 -18.17 -3.19
CA VAL A 175 20.17 -17.69 -1.82
C VAL A 175 20.11 -16.17 -1.82
N ARG A 176 19.52 -15.58 -0.79
CA ARG A 176 19.48 -14.14 -0.61
C ARG A 176 20.39 -13.73 0.54
N VAL A 177 21.24 -12.74 0.29
CA VAL A 177 22.09 -12.13 1.32
C VAL A 177 21.41 -10.87 1.84
N VAL A 178 21.35 -10.73 3.16
CA VAL A 178 20.72 -9.59 3.85
C VAL A 178 21.69 -9.05 4.89
N THR A 179 21.98 -7.76 4.85
CA THR A 179 22.77 -7.09 5.88
C THR A 179 21.92 -6.84 7.12
N LEU A 180 22.39 -7.28 8.28
CA LEU A 180 21.72 -7.14 9.56
C LEU A 180 22.62 -6.39 10.55
N PRO A 181 22.06 -5.77 11.60
CA PRO A 181 22.87 -5.19 12.67
C PRO A 181 23.83 -6.22 13.28
N GLY A 182 25.15 -6.01 13.10
CA GLY A 182 26.20 -6.85 13.65
C GLY A 182 26.43 -8.22 12.98
N CYS A 183 25.70 -8.55 11.90
CA CYS A 183 25.90 -9.83 11.18
C CYS A 183 25.37 -9.74 9.73
N VAL A 184 25.67 -10.78 8.96
CA VAL A 184 25.10 -10.98 7.61
C VAL A 184 24.16 -12.17 7.65
N GLY A 185 22.96 -12.00 7.11
CA GLY A 185 21.99 -13.09 6.96
C GLY A 185 22.10 -13.73 5.58
N ILE A 186 22.08 -15.06 5.51
CA ILE A 186 21.89 -15.81 4.27
C ILE A 186 20.58 -16.56 4.38
N GLU A 187 19.58 -16.20 3.57
CA GLU A 187 18.32 -16.91 3.47
C GLU A 187 18.46 -18.06 2.48
N VAL A 188 18.26 -19.27 2.98
CA VAL A 188 18.33 -20.51 2.19
C VAL A 188 16.93 -21.11 2.13
N PRO A 189 16.41 -21.44 0.94
CA PRO A 189 15.13 -22.15 0.80
C PRO A 189 15.17 -23.49 1.54
N ASN A 190 14.09 -23.79 2.28
CA ASN A 190 13.94 -25.09 2.92
C ASN A 190 13.72 -26.17 1.87
N SER A 191 14.24 -27.37 2.06
CA SER A 191 14.04 -28.50 1.14
C SER A 191 12.55 -28.87 1.00
N THR A 192 11.80 -28.73 2.08
CA THR A 192 10.35 -28.90 2.10
C THR A 192 9.72 -27.68 2.74
N PRO A 193 9.27 -26.69 1.96
CA PRO A 193 8.66 -25.49 2.50
C PRO A 193 7.29 -25.78 3.12
N SER A 194 6.99 -25.15 4.24
CA SER A 194 5.66 -25.14 4.86
C SER A 194 4.77 -24.07 4.22
N ILE A 195 3.47 -24.35 4.15
CA ILE A 195 2.49 -23.35 3.76
C ILE A 195 2.32 -22.33 4.88
N VAL A 196 2.28 -21.04 4.53
CA VAL A 196 1.87 -19.96 5.42
C VAL A 196 0.40 -19.68 5.20
N PRO A 197 -0.51 -20.16 6.07
CA PRO A 197 -1.94 -20.03 5.84
C PRO A 197 -2.40 -18.59 5.99
N LEU A 198 -3.23 -18.11 5.05
CA LEU A 198 -3.85 -16.79 5.15
C LEU A 198 -4.68 -16.66 6.43
N LYS A 199 -5.39 -17.73 6.82
CA LYS A 199 -6.15 -17.80 8.09
C LYS A 199 -5.30 -17.40 9.30
N SER A 200 -4.07 -17.94 9.39
CA SER A 200 -3.16 -17.62 10.48
C SER A 200 -2.65 -16.18 10.42
N MET A 201 -2.40 -15.67 9.22
CA MET A 201 -1.93 -14.30 9.04
C MET A 201 -3.02 -13.26 9.41
N LEU A 202 -4.27 -13.48 8.97
CA LEU A 202 -5.37 -12.59 9.31
C LEU A 202 -5.79 -12.67 10.80
N ASN A 203 -5.50 -13.78 11.46
CA ASN A 203 -5.76 -13.94 12.89
C ASN A 203 -4.61 -13.43 13.78
N ASP A 204 -3.48 -13.06 13.21
CA ASP A 204 -2.33 -12.54 13.96
C ASP A 204 -2.62 -11.14 14.52
N ASP A 205 -2.12 -10.86 15.71
CA ASP A 205 -2.32 -9.58 16.40
C ASP A 205 -1.76 -8.40 15.61
N SER A 206 -0.70 -8.59 14.83
CA SER A 206 -0.12 -7.55 13.98
C SER A 206 -1.05 -7.10 12.85
N PHE A 207 -1.93 -7.98 12.37
CA PHE A 207 -2.96 -7.63 11.41
C PHE A 207 -4.24 -7.12 12.09
N ARG A 208 -4.73 -7.82 13.11
CA ARG A 208 -5.99 -7.49 13.80
C ARG A 208 -5.97 -6.13 14.48
N ASN A 209 -4.83 -5.76 15.06
CA ASN A 209 -4.64 -4.49 15.77
C ASN A 209 -3.92 -3.45 14.88
N SER A 210 -3.87 -3.67 13.56
CA SER A 210 -3.26 -2.73 12.63
C SER A 210 -4.02 -1.41 12.60
N THR A 211 -3.29 -0.30 12.68
CA THR A 211 -3.81 1.06 12.49
C THR A 211 -3.76 1.52 11.04
N ALA A 212 -3.33 0.62 10.14
CA ALA A 212 -3.26 0.89 8.71
C ALA A 212 -4.65 1.16 8.12
N GLU A 213 -4.70 2.09 7.18
CA GLU A 213 -5.95 2.39 6.46
C GLU A 213 -6.38 1.23 5.55
N LEU A 214 -5.44 0.64 4.84
CA LEU A 214 -5.68 -0.52 3.97
C LEU A 214 -4.68 -1.64 4.32
N PRO A 215 -4.89 -2.35 5.45
CA PRO A 215 -3.93 -3.34 5.94
C PRO A 215 -3.89 -4.58 5.04
N ILE A 216 -2.68 -4.98 4.65
CA ILE A 216 -2.42 -6.19 3.87
C ILE A 216 -1.52 -7.13 4.68
N ALA A 217 -1.97 -8.34 4.92
CA ALA A 217 -1.16 -9.40 5.53
C ALA A 217 -0.31 -10.10 4.44
N ILE A 218 0.86 -9.53 4.12
CA ILE A 218 1.64 -9.94 2.94
C ILE A 218 2.35 -11.29 3.11
N GLY A 219 2.66 -11.71 4.33
CA GLY A 219 3.37 -12.94 4.60
C GLY A 219 4.01 -13.01 5.97
N TYR A 220 4.89 -13.99 6.18
CA TYR A 220 5.62 -14.19 7.42
C TYR A 220 7.09 -13.81 7.26
N SER A 221 7.60 -12.95 8.14
CA SER A 221 9.00 -12.56 8.16
C SER A 221 9.80 -13.51 9.05
N THR A 222 10.68 -14.32 8.47
CA THR A 222 11.59 -15.19 9.20
C THR A 222 12.55 -14.41 10.09
N LEU A 223 12.97 -13.21 9.66
CA LEU A 223 13.84 -12.34 10.44
C LEU A 223 13.14 -11.81 11.69
N ALA A 224 11.93 -11.28 11.55
CA ALA A 224 11.16 -10.71 12.65
C ALA A 224 10.34 -11.77 13.41
N GLN A 225 10.25 -12.99 12.89
CA GLN A 225 9.46 -14.10 13.41
C GLN A 225 7.99 -13.72 13.67
N LYS A 226 7.40 -12.92 12.77
CA LYS A 226 6.02 -12.46 12.86
C LYS A 226 5.41 -12.23 11.50
N VAL A 227 4.10 -12.15 11.47
CA VAL A 227 3.35 -11.74 10.27
C VAL A 227 3.76 -10.30 9.89
N LYS A 228 4.02 -10.09 8.60
CA LYS A 228 4.32 -8.78 8.04
C LYS A 228 3.04 -8.19 7.47
N THR A 229 2.62 -7.08 8.05
CA THR A 229 1.52 -6.25 7.58
C THR A 229 2.09 -4.95 7.01
N PHE A 230 1.49 -4.43 5.95
CA PHE A 230 1.78 -3.08 5.45
C PHE A 230 0.48 -2.37 5.07
N ASP A 231 0.50 -1.05 5.02
CA ASP A 231 -0.60 -0.24 4.54
C ASP A 231 -0.50 -0.07 3.01
N LEU A 232 -1.54 -0.46 2.27
CA LEU A 232 -1.56 -0.26 0.83
C LEU A 232 -1.56 1.22 0.46
N THR A 233 -2.01 2.10 1.34
CA THR A 233 -1.96 3.55 1.10
C THR A 233 -0.54 4.11 1.06
N ASP A 234 0.45 3.43 1.67
CA ASP A 234 1.87 3.78 1.56
C ASP A 234 2.47 3.42 0.17
N ALA A 235 1.75 2.59 -0.59
CA ALA A 235 2.09 2.21 -1.96
C ALA A 235 0.86 2.38 -2.87
N PRO A 236 0.48 3.63 -3.21
CA PRO A 236 -0.75 3.93 -3.94
C PRO A 236 -0.80 3.26 -5.32
N HIS A 237 0.35 2.93 -5.89
CA HIS A 237 0.50 2.14 -7.11
C HIS A 237 1.44 0.98 -6.84
N LEU A 238 0.88 -0.23 -6.69
CA LEU A 238 1.63 -1.44 -6.40
C LEU A 238 1.74 -2.32 -7.65
N LEU A 239 2.95 -2.53 -8.15
CA LEU A 239 3.22 -3.49 -9.21
C LEU A 239 3.56 -4.86 -8.61
N VAL A 240 2.74 -5.86 -8.93
CA VAL A 240 2.95 -7.26 -8.54
C VAL A 240 3.42 -8.06 -9.76
N ALA A 241 4.66 -8.51 -9.75
CA ALA A 241 5.25 -9.27 -10.84
C ALA A 241 5.75 -10.64 -10.36
N GLY A 242 5.70 -11.63 -11.25
CA GLY A 242 6.21 -12.96 -10.97
C GLY A 242 6.14 -13.85 -12.22
N ALA A 243 7.09 -14.77 -12.34
CA ALA A 243 7.02 -15.78 -13.39
C ALA A 243 5.81 -16.72 -13.18
N THR A 244 5.46 -17.46 -14.22
CA THR A 244 4.36 -18.44 -14.17
C THR A 244 4.53 -19.39 -12.97
N LYS A 245 3.47 -19.60 -12.22
CA LYS A 245 3.43 -20.46 -11.00
C LYS A 245 4.27 -19.92 -9.81
N GLN A 246 4.72 -18.67 -9.84
CA GLN A 246 5.47 -18.06 -8.73
C GLN A 246 4.58 -17.32 -7.71
N GLY A 247 3.26 -17.44 -7.83
CA GLY A 247 2.31 -16.97 -6.82
C GLY A 247 1.75 -15.56 -7.05
N LYS A 248 1.86 -14.96 -8.26
CA LYS A 248 1.23 -13.65 -8.58
C LYS A 248 -0.26 -13.65 -8.21
N SER A 249 -1.03 -14.58 -8.73
CA SER A 249 -2.47 -14.70 -8.45
C SER A 249 -2.78 -14.97 -6.98
N VAL A 250 -1.94 -15.77 -6.30
CA VAL A 250 -2.07 -15.99 -4.85
C VAL A 250 -1.83 -14.68 -4.09
N GLY A 251 -0.80 -13.91 -4.49
CA GLY A 251 -0.51 -12.60 -3.90
C GLY A 251 -1.66 -11.61 -4.08
N LEU A 252 -2.25 -11.53 -5.27
CA LEU A 252 -3.42 -10.68 -5.52
C LEU A 252 -4.62 -11.11 -4.65
N ASN A 253 -4.89 -12.42 -4.56
CA ASN A 253 -5.95 -12.94 -3.69
C ASN A 253 -5.69 -12.65 -2.21
N VAL A 254 -4.43 -12.68 -1.75
CA VAL A 254 -4.06 -12.28 -0.37
C VAL A 254 -4.36 -10.81 -0.14
N ILE A 255 -4.03 -9.94 -1.08
CA ILE A 255 -4.31 -8.49 -0.99
C ILE A 255 -5.82 -8.26 -0.90
N ILE A 256 -6.58 -8.78 -1.85
CA ILE A 256 -8.04 -8.63 -1.90
C ILE A 256 -8.67 -9.17 -0.63
N SER A 257 -8.31 -10.38 -0.21
CA SER A 257 -8.84 -11.01 1.00
C SER A 257 -8.50 -10.22 2.26
N SER A 258 -7.26 -9.71 2.40
CA SER A 258 -6.89 -8.87 3.54
C SER A 258 -7.81 -7.66 3.67
N LEU A 259 -8.11 -7.01 2.55
CA LEU A 259 -9.01 -5.86 2.52
C LEU A 259 -10.47 -6.24 2.83
N LEU A 260 -10.97 -7.36 2.30
CA LEU A 260 -12.33 -7.85 2.59
C LEU A 260 -12.53 -8.22 4.07
N TYR A 261 -11.49 -8.69 4.74
CA TYR A 261 -11.54 -9.03 6.17
C TYR A 261 -11.30 -7.83 7.10
N SER A 262 -10.88 -6.68 6.57
CA SER A 262 -10.53 -5.51 7.38
C SER A 262 -11.39 -4.28 7.14
N LYS A 263 -11.95 -4.11 5.94
CA LYS A 263 -12.68 -2.89 5.55
C LYS A 263 -14.16 -3.15 5.27
N HIS A 264 -14.99 -2.24 5.76
CA HIS A 264 -16.42 -2.27 5.50
C HIS A 264 -16.72 -1.82 4.05
N PRO A 265 -17.80 -2.34 3.41
CA PRO A 265 -18.14 -1.96 2.04
C PRO A 265 -18.41 -0.47 1.81
N SER A 266 -18.78 0.28 2.85
CA SER A 266 -18.91 1.74 2.78
C SER A 266 -17.57 2.48 2.79
N GLU A 267 -16.48 1.80 3.18
CA GLU A 267 -15.15 2.38 3.30
C GLU A 267 -14.23 2.04 2.12
N LEU A 268 -14.59 0.96 1.39
CA LEU A 268 -13.77 0.41 0.32
C LEU A 268 -14.61 -0.05 -0.85
N LYS A 269 -14.18 0.26 -2.06
CA LYS A 269 -14.71 -0.27 -3.31
C LYS A 269 -13.58 -0.82 -4.17
N PHE A 270 -13.88 -1.86 -4.96
CA PHE A 270 -12.97 -2.46 -5.93
C PHE A 270 -13.43 -2.21 -7.36
N VAL A 271 -12.47 -2.06 -8.23
CA VAL A 271 -12.64 -2.17 -9.68
C VAL A 271 -11.73 -3.30 -10.17
N PHE A 272 -12.31 -4.34 -10.77
CA PHE A 272 -11.57 -5.48 -11.28
C PHE A 272 -11.47 -5.44 -12.80
N ILE A 273 -10.25 -5.55 -13.32
CA ILE A 273 -9.95 -5.65 -14.76
C ILE A 273 -9.22 -6.97 -15.01
N ASP A 274 -9.88 -7.90 -15.70
CA ASP A 274 -9.39 -9.25 -15.97
C ASP A 274 -9.63 -9.62 -17.46
N PRO A 275 -8.73 -9.21 -18.34
CA PRO A 275 -8.85 -9.49 -19.77
C PRO A 275 -8.92 -10.99 -20.11
N LYS A 276 -8.31 -11.83 -19.28
CA LYS A 276 -8.30 -13.29 -19.46
C LYS A 276 -9.51 -14.00 -18.89
N THR A 277 -10.28 -13.32 -18.05
CA THR A 277 -11.50 -13.88 -17.39
C THR A 277 -11.19 -15.13 -16.53
N VAL A 278 -10.04 -15.16 -15.88
CA VAL A 278 -9.56 -16.32 -15.11
C VAL A 278 -9.51 -16.03 -13.62
N GLU A 279 -8.89 -14.90 -13.23
CA GLU A 279 -8.51 -14.65 -11.84
C GLU A 279 -9.65 -14.05 -11.00
N PHE A 280 -10.42 -13.09 -11.54
CA PHE A 280 -11.38 -12.32 -10.74
C PHE A 280 -12.84 -12.75 -10.88
N THR A 281 -13.16 -13.70 -11.76
CA THR A 281 -14.52 -14.24 -11.88
C THR A 281 -15.14 -14.69 -10.54
N PRO A 282 -14.40 -15.30 -9.60
CA PRO A 282 -14.93 -15.67 -8.27
C PRO A 282 -15.41 -14.49 -7.42
N TYR A 283 -14.99 -13.27 -7.74
CA TYR A 283 -15.38 -12.05 -7.00
C TYR A 283 -16.68 -11.40 -7.51
N ASN A 284 -17.33 -11.92 -8.55
CA ASN A 284 -18.62 -11.44 -9.02
C ASN A 284 -19.69 -11.29 -7.91
N PRO A 285 -19.78 -12.18 -6.90
CA PRO A 285 -20.74 -12.01 -5.80
C PRO A 285 -20.57 -10.74 -4.98
N LEU A 286 -19.40 -10.10 -5.05
CA LEU A 286 -19.12 -8.84 -4.34
C LEU A 286 -19.81 -7.62 -4.97
N LEU A 287 -20.49 -7.77 -6.12
CA LEU A 287 -21.13 -6.69 -6.88
C LEU A 287 -22.01 -5.80 -5.99
N LYS A 288 -22.82 -6.38 -5.13
CA LYS A 288 -23.78 -5.63 -4.31
C LYS A 288 -23.15 -4.80 -3.19
N HIS A 289 -21.91 -5.10 -2.82
CA HIS A 289 -21.27 -4.50 -1.64
C HIS A 289 -19.99 -3.74 -1.97
N TYR A 290 -19.07 -4.38 -2.71
CA TYR A 290 -17.72 -3.89 -2.87
C TYR A 290 -17.37 -3.42 -4.28
N LEU A 291 -18.09 -3.83 -5.34
CA LEU A 291 -17.67 -3.47 -6.68
C LEU A 291 -18.18 -2.08 -7.06
N ALA A 292 -17.28 -1.27 -7.60
CA ALA A 292 -17.62 -0.05 -8.32
C ALA A 292 -17.68 -0.38 -9.80
N VAL A 293 -18.83 -0.10 -10.42
CA VAL A 293 -19.12 -0.40 -11.84
C VAL A 293 -19.61 0.83 -12.56
N LEU A 294 -19.43 0.87 -13.88
CA LEU A 294 -19.97 1.97 -14.69
C LEU A 294 -21.51 1.94 -14.66
N PRO A 295 -22.18 3.11 -14.55
CA PRO A 295 -23.65 3.19 -14.52
C PRO A 295 -24.28 3.01 -15.91
N THR A 296 -23.68 2.15 -16.74
CA THR A 296 -24.09 1.91 -18.14
C THR A 296 -24.81 0.57 -18.33
N ALA A 297 -25.10 -0.12 -17.24
CA ALA A 297 -25.84 -1.38 -17.28
C ALA A 297 -27.32 -1.14 -17.62
N ALA A 298 -27.85 -1.99 -18.51
CA ALA A 298 -29.26 -1.90 -18.91
C ALA A 298 -30.19 -2.56 -17.88
N ASP A 299 -29.70 -3.61 -17.19
CA ASP A 299 -30.39 -4.39 -16.19
C ASP A 299 -29.40 -5.07 -15.24
N GLU A 300 -29.89 -5.77 -14.19
CA GLU A 300 -29.07 -6.49 -13.23
C GLU A 300 -28.18 -7.57 -13.84
N GLU A 301 -28.62 -8.21 -14.94
CA GLU A 301 -27.81 -9.24 -15.59
C GLU A 301 -26.66 -8.61 -16.38
N ASP A 302 -26.91 -7.48 -16.99
CA ASP A 302 -25.88 -6.71 -17.68
C ASP A 302 -24.86 -6.14 -16.67
N GLU A 303 -25.34 -5.66 -15.53
CA GLU A 303 -24.47 -5.22 -14.43
C GLU A 303 -23.57 -6.35 -13.93
N LYS A 304 -24.11 -7.54 -13.70
CA LYS A 304 -23.30 -8.72 -13.33
C LYS A 304 -22.27 -9.10 -14.39
N ARG A 305 -22.59 -8.94 -15.67
CA ARG A 305 -21.66 -9.20 -16.76
C ARG A 305 -20.53 -8.17 -16.83
N LYS A 306 -20.83 -6.91 -16.51
CA LYS A 306 -19.92 -5.76 -16.54
C LYS A 306 -19.17 -5.56 -15.21
N ALA A 307 -19.57 -6.26 -14.16
CA ALA A 307 -18.98 -6.15 -12.83
C ALA A 307 -17.47 -6.35 -12.81
N ILE A 308 -16.96 -7.25 -13.66
CA ILE A 308 -15.54 -7.45 -13.92
C ILE A 308 -15.29 -7.08 -15.38
N VAL A 309 -14.36 -6.16 -15.57
CA VAL A 309 -14.01 -5.63 -16.89
C VAL A 309 -13.13 -6.62 -17.64
N LYS A 310 -13.59 -7.08 -18.82
CA LYS A 310 -12.96 -8.15 -19.58
C LYS A 310 -12.35 -7.70 -20.91
N LYS A 311 -12.79 -6.57 -21.44
CA LYS A 311 -12.34 -6.08 -22.73
C LYS A 311 -11.50 -4.84 -22.58
N ALA A 312 -10.44 -4.71 -23.36
CA ALA A 312 -9.56 -3.53 -23.31
C ALA A 312 -10.32 -2.21 -23.52
N LYS A 313 -11.28 -2.18 -24.44
CA LYS A 313 -12.11 -0.96 -24.67
C LYS A 313 -12.96 -0.60 -23.46
N ASP A 314 -13.52 -1.59 -22.76
CA ASP A 314 -14.31 -1.33 -21.54
C ASP A 314 -13.38 -0.90 -20.40
N ALA A 315 -12.14 -1.43 -20.36
CA ALA A 315 -11.12 -1.01 -19.41
C ALA A 315 -10.71 0.45 -19.61
N GLU A 316 -10.54 0.89 -20.85
CA GLU A 316 -10.25 2.30 -21.18
C GLU A 316 -11.37 3.22 -20.68
N GLN A 317 -12.63 2.84 -20.90
CA GLN A 317 -13.76 3.61 -20.38
C GLN A 317 -13.80 3.69 -18.87
N VAL A 318 -13.52 2.57 -18.18
CA VAL A 318 -13.46 2.52 -16.72
C VAL A 318 -12.32 3.38 -16.19
N LEU A 319 -11.13 3.30 -16.78
CA LEU A 319 -9.98 4.10 -16.38
C LEU A 319 -10.25 5.60 -16.60
N SER A 320 -10.86 5.97 -17.74
CA SER A 320 -11.27 7.36 -18.00
C SER A 320 -12.30 7.85 -16.96
N SER A 321 -13.27 7.01 -16.59
CA SER A 321 -14.24 7.33 -15.54
C SER A 321 -13.58 7.50 -14.17
N LEU A 322 -12.55 6.72 -13.86
CA LEU A 322 -11.79 6.88 -12.62
C LEU A 322 -10.99 8.18 -12.57
N CYS A 323 -10.48 8.66 -13.71
CA CYS A 323 -9.87 10.00 -13.80
C CYS A 323 -10.89 11.09 -13.48
N ILE A 324 -12.11 10.99 -14.00
CA ILE A 324 -13.19 11.94 -13.68
C ILE A 324 -13.54 11.88 -12.18
N GLU A 325 -13.72 10.69 -11.61
CA GLU A 325 -13.96 10.54 -10.16
C GLU A 325 -12.83 11.13 -9.32
N MET A 326 -11.58 10.99 -9.76
CA MET A 326 -10.43 11.59 -9.10
C MET A 326 -10.52 13.12 -9.12
N ASP A 327 -10.83 13.72 -10.27
CA ASP A 327 -10.98 15.17 -10.40
C ASP A 327 -12.12 15.69 -9.52
N GLU A 328 -13.28 15.01 -9.52
CA GLU A 328 -14.41 15.36 -8.64
C GLU A 328 -14.01 15.28 -7.15
N ARG A 329 -13.18 14.31 -6.77
CA ARG A 329 -12.67 14.21 -5.40
C ARG A 329 -11.74 15.37 -5.06
N TYR A 330 -10.86 15.78 -5.97
CA TYR A 330 -10.03 16.98 -5.76
C TYR A 330 -10.87 18.23 -5.60
N GLU A 331 -11.95 18.40 -6.38
CA GLU A 331 -12.89 19.50 -6.20
C GLU A 331 -13.57 19.48 -4.82
N LEU A 332 -13.97 18.28 -4.33
CA LEU A 332 -14.56 18.13 -3.00
C LEU A 332 -13.57 18.44 -1.89
N LEU A 333 -12.30 18.01 -2.01
CA LEU A 333 -11.26 18.35 -1.05
C LEU A 333 -11.02 19.85 -1.01
N ALA A 334 -10.88 20.49 -2.18
CA ALA A 334 -10.70 21.95 -2.30
C ALA A 334 -11.88 22.71 -1.68
N LYS A 335 -13.12 22.28 -1.95
CA LYS A 335 -14.34 22.86 -1.39
C LYS A 335 -14.39 22.68 0.14
N GLY A 336 -13.92 21.55 0.65
CA GLY A 336 -13.80 21.27 2.09
C GLY A 336 -12.63 21.98 2.77
N GLY A 337 -11.80 22.73 2.02
CA GLY A 337 -10.64 23.43 2.53
C GLY A 337 -9.60 22.48 3.14
N VAL A 338 -9.35 21.33 2.47
CA VAL A 338 -8.37 20.33 2.88
C VAL A 338 -7.65 19.76 1.66
N ASN A 339 -6.43 19.30 1.88
CA ASN A 339 -5.60 18.63 0.88
C ASN A 339 -5.39 17.14 1.18
N ASP A 340 -5.97 16.65 2.27
CA ASP A 340 -5.83 15.27 2.73
C ASP A 340 -7.19 14.56 2.75
N PHE A 341 -7.22 13.39 2.15
CA PHE A 341 -8.39 12.55 2.01
C PHE A 341 -8.95 12.06 3.37
N LYS A 342 -8.08 11.70 4.32
CA LYS A 342 -8.49 11.23 5.64
C LYS A 342 -9.10 12.38 6.43
N LEU A 343 -8.46 13.54 6.39
CA LEU A 343 -8.96 14.74 7.07
C LEU A 343 -10.32 15.18 6.49
N TYR A 344 -10.52 15.05 5.17
CA TYR A 344 -11.81 15.30 4.54
C TYR A 344 -12.90 14.39 5.11
N ASN A 345 -12.66 13.08 5.15
CA ASN A 345 -13.61 12.10 5.66
C ASN A 345 -13.91 12.30 7.15
N GLU A 346 -12.91 12.67 7.97
CA GLU A 346 -13.13 12.99 9.38
C GLU A 346 -13.99 14.25 9.54
N LYS A 347 -13.70 15.34 8.81
CA LYS A 347 -14.54 16.54 8.80
C LYS A 347 -15.98 16.23 8.37
N TYR A 348 -16.17 15.33 7.39
CA TYR A 348 -17.49 14.89 6.97
C TYR A 348 -18.21 14.15 8.09
N LYS A 349 -17.56 13.19 8.73
CA LYS A 349 -18.13 12.44 9.87
C LYS A 349 -18.48 13.37 11.03
N ASP A 350 -17.66 14.37 11.29
CA ASP A 350 -17.85 15.37 12.36
C ASP A 350 -18.87 16.46 11.99
N ARG A 351 -19.54 16.35 10.82
CA ARG A 351 -20.54 17.28 10.29
C ARG A 351 -20.02 18.70 10.01
N TYR A 352 -18.71 18.89 9.84
CA TYR A 352 -18.15 20.15 9.32
C TYR A 352 -18.37 20.30 7.81
N LEU A 353 -18.55 19.18 7.11
CA LEU A 353 -18.88 19.13 5.68
C LEU A 353 -20.25 18.49 5.52
N LEU A 354 -21.23 19.27 5.07
CA LEU A 354 -22.63 18.85 5.07
C LEU A 354 -23.03 18.18 3.75
N PRO A 355 -23.82 17.09 3.78
CA PRO A 355 -24.40 16.49 2.57
C PRO A 355 -25.27 17.49 1.77
N THR A 356 -25.95 18.41 2.45
CA THR A 356 -26.76 19.47 1.84
C THR A 356 -25.94 20.46 1.00
N GLU A 357 -24.65 20.54 1.24
CA GLU A 357 -23.69 21.34 0.47
C GLU A 357 -22.99 20.53 -0.63
N GLY A 358 -23.42 19.28 -0.84
CA GLY A 358 -22.88 18.38 -1.86
C GLY A 358 -21.65 17.57 -1.41
N HIS A 359 -21.31 17.61 -0.12
CA HIS A 359 -20.27 16.74 0.42
C HIS A 359 -20.78 15.32 0.62
N LYS A 360 -19.90 14.34 0.42
CA LYS A 360 -20.19 12.91 0.59
C LYS A 360 -19.00 12.23 1.24
N TYR A 361 -19.23 11.10 1.93
CA TYR A 361 -18.13 10.25 2.36
C TYR A 361 -17.42 9.67 1.14
N LEU A 362 -16.10 9.68 1.14
CA LEU A 362 -15.28 9.17 0.05
C LEU A 362 -14.66 7.82 0.44
N PRO A 363 -15.16 6.68 -0.08
CA PRO A 363 -14.52 5.38 0.13
C PRO A 363 -13.20 5.28 -0.64
N TYR A 364 -12.30 4.42 -0.18
CA TYR A 364 -11.15 4.02 -0.97
C TYR A 364 -11.62 3.30 -2.25
N LEU A 365 -10.98 3.59 -3.38
CA LEU A 365 -11.15 2.87 -4.64
C LEU A 365 -9.86 2.11 -4.95
N VAL A 366 -9.94 0.78 -4.92
CA VAL A 366 -8.79 -0.09 -5.24
C VAL A 366 -9.02 -0.73 -6.59
N VAL A 367 -8.21 -0.34 -7.57
CA VAL A 367 -8.23 -0.90 -8.92
C VAL A 367 -7.26 -2.07 -8.98
N VAL A 368 -7.75 -3.25 -9.36
CA VAL A 368 -6.93 -4.46 -9.47
C VAL A 368 -6.94 -4.92 -10.91
N ILE A 369 -5.76 -4.95 -11.53
CA ILE A 369 -5.55 -5.38 -12.92
C ILE A 369 -4.73 -6.67 -12.89
N ASP A 370 -5.29 -7.77 -13.43
CA ASP A 370 -4.58 -9.05 -13.45
C ASP A 370 -3.35 -9.00 -14.35
N GLU A 371 -3.51 -8.59 -15.61
CA GLU A 371 -2.42 -8.55 -16.57
C GLU A 371 -2.39 -7.21 -17.30
N TYR A 372 -1.51 -6.32 -16.85
CA TYR A 372 -1.37 -4.99 -17.43
C TYR A 372 -0.85 -5.02 -18.89
N ALA A 373 0.00 -5.99 -19.21
CA ALA A 373 0.56 -6.14 -20.55
C ALA A 373 -0.54 -6.38 -21.61
N ASP A 374 -1.58 -7.16 -21.28
CA ASP A 374 -2.67 -7.44 -22.22
C ASP A 374 -3.49 -6.18 -22.56
N LEU A 375 -3.63 -5.26 -21.63
CA LEU A 375 -4.30 -3.98 -21.88
C LEU A 375 -3.49 -3.08 -22.82
N THR A 376 -2.19 -2.99 -22.63
CA THR A 376 -1.30 -2.15 -23.44
C THR A 376 -1.13 -2.69 -24.86
N MET A 377 -1.13 -4.02 -25.03
CA MET A 377 -1.04 -4.67 -26.35
C MET A 377 -2.34 -4.57 -27.13
N ALA A 378 -3.50 -4.67 -26.49
CA ALA A 378 -4.80 -4.63 -27.13
C ALA A 378 -5.25 -3.22 -27.53
N GLY A 379 -4.77 -2.19 -26.84
CA GLY A 379 -5.11 -0.78 -27.08
C GLY A 379 -4.36 -0.12 -28.22
N GLY A 380 -3.49 -0.83 -28.98
CA GLY A 380 -2.73 -0.28 -30.12
C GLY A 380 -2.05 1.03 -29.76
N ALA A 381 -0.91 0.94 -29.07
CA ALA A 381 0.07 1.99 -28.77
C ALA A 381 -0.29 3.45 -29.12
N GLY A 382 -1.25 4.03 -28.43
CA GLY A 382 -1.36 5.49 -28.30
C GLY A 382 -0.38 5.99 -27.24
N PRO A 383 0.23 7.17 -27.40
CA PRO A 383 1.18 7.74 -26.45
C PRO A 383 0.59 8.04 -25.06
N GLU A 384 -0.72 7.89 -24.88
CA GLU A 384 -1.46 8.15 -23.62
C GLU A 384 -1.57 6.91 -22.71
N ALA A 385 -1.10 5.74 -23.17
CA ALA A 385 -1.10 4.50 -22.38
C ALA A 385 0.29 4.15 -21.78
N ARG A 386 1.21 5.12 -21.72
CA ARG A 386 2.56 4.92 -21.17
C ARG A 386 2.74 5.61 -19.85
#